data_aff8fad988c46ec03baefe9c061247a4
#
_entry.id   aff8fad988c46ec03baefe9c061247a4
#
_cell.length_a   1.000
_cell.length_b   1.000
_cell.length_c   1.000
_cell.angle_alpha   90.00
_cell.angle_beta   90.00
_cell.angle_gamma   90.00
#
_symmetry.space_group_name_H-M   'P 1'
#
loop_
_entity.id
_entity.type
_entity.pdbx_description
1 polymer ?
#
loop_
_entity_poly.entity_id
_entity_poly.type
_entity_poly.pdbx_seq_one_letter_code
_entity_poly.pdbx_strand_id
1 'polypeptide(L)' 'AVRDAAGKLVCMVNTEDKAVEIVRNGMRTTIQFMPDGTVATTSEKVIKTA' A
#
# COMPACT_ATOMS: atom_id res chain seq x y z
N ALA A 1 -1.57 9.45 -3.41
CA ALA A 1 -2.58 8.42 -3.74
C ALA A 1 -2.63 8.21 -5.25
N VAL A 2 -2.64 6.96 -5.68
CA VAL A 2 -2.74 6.60 -7.09
C VAL A 2 -4.18 6.17 -7.38
N ARG A 3 -4.77 6.78 -8.40
CA ARG A 3 -6.14 6.48 -8.81
C ARG A 3 -6.14 5.96 -10.24
N ASP A 4 -7.09 5.06 -10.53
CA ASP A 4 -7.24 4.55 -11.89
C ASP A 4 -8.03 5.52 -12.76
N ALA A 5 -8.28 5.14 -14.02
CA ALA A 5 -8.99 5.99 -14.96
C ALA A 5 -10.43 6.27 -14.56
N ALA A 6 -11.02 5.43 -13.73
CA ALA A 6 -12.37 5.63 -13.20
C ALA A 6 -12.39 6.48 -11.92
N GLY A 7 -11.22 6.94 -11.46
CA GLY A 7 -11.10 7.74 -10.25
C GLY A 7 -11.09 6.96 -8.96
N LYS A 8 -11.04 5.64 -9.03
CA LYS A 8 -10.99 4.79 -7.84
C LYS A 8 -9.57 4.73 -7.30
N LEU A 9 -9.46 4.71 -5.99
CA LEU A 9 -8.17 4.58 -5.33
C LEU A 9 -7.58 3.20 -5.56
N VAL A 10 -6.39 3.16 -6.16
CA VAL A 10 -5.67 1.91 -6.42
C VAL A 10 -4.70 1.61 -5.29
N CYS A 11 -3.88 2.58 -4.92
CA CYS A 11 -2.90 2.42 -3.86
C CYS A 11 -2.51 3.77 -3.29
N MET A 12 -1.83 3.72 -2.15
CA MET A 12 -1.22 4.89 -1.53
C MET A 12 0.28 4.79 -1.70
N VAL A 13 0.90 5.92 -2.05
CA VAL A 13 2.36 5.98 -2.18
C VAL A 13 2.89 6.93 -1.12
N ASN A 14 3.84 6.43 -0.33
CA ASN A 14 4.56 7.25 0.65
C ASN A 14 5.97 7.45 0.15
N THR A 15 6.25 8.65 -0.34
CA THR A 15 7.56 8.95 -0.93
C THR A 15 8.65 9.12 0.13
N GLU A 16 8.28 9.49 1.35
CA GLU A 16 9.24 9.65 2.44
C GLU A 16 9.78 8.29 2.89
N ASP A 17 8.89 7.31 3.03
CA ASP A 17 9.25 5.96 3.43
C ASP A 17 9.57 5.07 2.25
N LYS A 18 9.38 5.57 1.04
CA LYS A 18 9.54 4.79 -0.21
C LYS A 18 8.75 3.50 -0.16
N ALA A 19 7.47 3.65 0.19
CA ALA A 19 6.57 2.52 0.37
C ALA A 19 5.29 2.71 -0.43
N VAL A 20 4.70 1.61 -0.84
CA VAL A 20 3.41 1.57 -1.52
C VAL A 20 2.45 0.75 -0.66
N GLU A 21 1.27 1.27 -0.44
CA GLU A 21 0.26 0.62 0.38
C GLU A 21 -0.98 0.35 -0.45
N ILE A 22 -1.41 -0.90 -0.48
CA ILE A 22 -2.57 -1.35 -1.25
C ILE A 22 -3.58 -1.95 -0.27
N VAL A 23 -4.81 -1.43 -0.30
CA VAL A 23 -5.90 -1.98 0.52
C VAL A 23 -6.90 -2.61 -0.42
N ARG A 24 -7.17 -3.89 -0.22
CA ARG A 24 -8.11 -4.64 -1.04
C ARG A 24 -8.71 -5.79 -0.22
N ASN A 25 -10.02 -5.95 -0.29
CA ASN A 25 -10.74 -7.05 0.38
C ASN A 25 -10.48 -7.10 1.89
N GLY A 26 -10.36 -5.94 2.52
CA GLY A 26 -10.08 -5.87 3.95
C GLY A 26 -8.66 -6.23 4.35
N MET A 27 -7.76 -6.35 3.38
CA MET A 27 -6.35 -6.61 3.62
C MET A 27 -5.53 -5.39 3.21
N ARG A 28 -4.55 -5.04 4.02
CA ARG A 28 -3.61 -3.98 3.69
C ARG A 28 -2.24 -4.59 3.46
N THR A 29 -1.72 -4.39 2.26
CA THR A 29 -0.40 -4.86 1.87
C THR A 29 0.53 -3.66 1.73
N THR A 30 1.63 -3.67 2.43
CA THR A 30 2.63 -2.62 2.36
C THR A 30 3.88 -3.17 1.70
N ILE A 31 4.33 -2.50 0.65
CA ILE A 31 5.54 -2.85 -0.09
C ILE A 31 6.54 -1.73 0.17
N GLN A 32 7.62 -2.03 0.86
CA GLN A 32 8.64 -1.04 1.18
C GLN A 32 9.91 -1.32 0.37
N PHE A 33 10.39 -0.27 -0.30
CA PHE A 33 11.62 -0.35 -1.09
C PHE A 33 12.82 -0.04 -0.20
N MET A 34 13.77 -0.95 -0.18
CA MET A 34 14.98 -0.82 0.63
C MET A 34 16.10 -0.13 -0.15
N PRO A 35 17.03 0.53 0.55
CA PRO A 35 18.15 1.23 -0.12
C PRO A 35 19.05 0.30 -0.93
N ASP A 36 19.08 -0.98 -0.60
CA ASP A 36 19.91 -1.97 -1.29
C ASP A 36 19.24 -2.55 -2.55
N GLY A 37 18.05 -2.06 -2.89
CA GLY A 37 17.31 -2.52 -4.06
C GLY A 37 16.38 -3.70 -3.79
N THR A 38 16.27 -4.14 -2.55
CA THR A 38 15.34 -5.20 -2.19
C THR A 38 13.98 -4.61 -1.80
N VAL A 39 12.97 -5.47 -1.70
CA VAL A 39 11.62 -5.09 -1.36
C VAL A 39 11.15 -5.91 -0.16
N ALA A 40 10.63 -5.23 0.85
CA ALA A 40 10.01 -5.87 2.00
C ALA A 40 8.49 -5.77 1.85
N THR A 41 7.80 -6.88 1.97
CA THR A 41 6.35 -6.93 1.83
C THR A 41 5.72 -7.41 3.13
N THR A 42 4.76 -6.65 3.62
CA THR A 42 3.96 -7.03 4.79
C THR A 42 2.49 -6.93 4.44
N SER A 43 1.71 -7.84 4.98
CA SER A 43 0.26 -7.85 4.76
C SER A 43 -0.44 -8.05 6.09
N GLU A 44 -1.47 -7.26 6.34
CA GLU A 44 -2.22 -7.34 7.58
C GLU A 44 -3.71 -7.18 7.31
N LYS A 45 -4.51 -7.74 8.17
CA LYS A 45 -5.95 -7.61 8.07
C LYS A 45 -6.39 -6.27 8.64
N VAL A 46 -7.18 -5.54 7.85
CA VAL A 46 -7.74 -4.27 8.30
C VAL A 46 -8.99 -4.56 9.09
N ILE A 47 -8.96 -4.21 10.38
CA ILE A 47 -10.13 -4.36 11.25
C ILE A 47 -10.91 -3.06 11.19
N LYS A 48 -12.13 -3.14 10.68
CA LYS A 48 -13.04 -2.01 10.73
C LYS A 48 -13.76 -2.03 12.07
N THR A 49 -13.47 -1.02 12.89
CA THR A 49 -14.30 -0.75 14.05
C THR A 49 -15.46 0.10 13.59
N ALA A 50 -16.61 -0.42 13.75
CA ALA A 50 -17.83 0.31 13.41
C ALA A 50 -18.03 1.46 14.40
#